data_919da3f1ee51be251c4750b8574c0d3e
#
_entry.id   919da3f1ee51be251c4750b8574c0d3e
#
_cell.length_a   1.000
_cell.length_b   1.000
_cell.length_c   1.000
_cell.angle_alpha   90.00
_cell.angle_beta   90.00
_cell.angle_gamma   90.00
#
_symmetry.space_group_name_H-M   'P 1'
#
loop_
_entity.id
_entity.type
_entity.pdbx_description
1 polymer ?
#
loop_
_entity_poly.entity_id
_entity_poly.type
_entity_poly.pdbx_seq_one_letter_code
_entity_poly.pdbx_strand_id
1 'polypeptide(L)'
;SLWDQSLKPCVKLTPLCVTSHCTNATRNKTCNGNSTSNNSNASTTTTPTTTPHNSNTCNSTRNSTSTISETIEGVKNCSFNITTELRDKQKQVHALFYNLDIVSLGGGGNNSGTFRLIHCNTSTITQACPKVSFDPIPIHYCAPAGYAILKCNNKTFNGTGPCNNVSTVQCTHGIKPVISTQLLLNGSLAEGEIIIKSKNLEDNDKTIIVHLNKSVEINCTRPNNNTRKRMSIGPGRVFYTTGEVVGDIRKAHCNISKANWIQTLLMVKEK
;
A
#
# COMPACT_ATOMS: atom_id res chain seq x y z
N SER A 1 -17.21 4.53 -10.77
CA SER A 1 -17.85 5.56 -11.60
C SER A 1 -17.05 6.87 -11.63
N LEU A 2 -17.13 7.75 -10.62
CA LEU A 2 -16.37 9.01 -10.60
C LEU A 2 -14.87 8.77 -10.55
N TRP A 3 -14.44 7.78 -9.80
CA TRP A 3 -13.03 7.37 -9.71
C TRP A 3 -12.49 6.94 -11.08
N ASP A 4 -13.22 6.12 -11.80
CA ASP A 4 -12.85 5.66 -13.14
C ASP A 4 -12.85 6.82 -14.15
N GLN A 5 -13.82 7.73 -14.07
CA GLN A 5 -13.86 8.94 -14.90
C GLN A 5 -12.64 9.84 -14.69
N SER A 6 -12.10 9.93 -13.48
CA SER A 6 -10.91 10.73 -13.19
C SER A 6 -9.65 10.20 -13.86
N LEU A 7 -9.59 8.90 -14.18
CA LEU A 7 -8.47 8.26 -14.87
C LEU A 7 -8.53 8.36 -16.39
N LYS A 8 -9.69 8.59 -17.00
CA LYS A 8 -9.83 8.64 -18.47
C LYS A 8 -8.89 9.63 -19.17
N PRO A 9 -8.66 10.87 -18.66
CA PRO A 9 -7.74 11.80 -19.28
C PRO A 9 -6.27 11.52 -18.95
N CYS A 10 -5.98 10.53 -18.14
CA CYS A 10 -4.63 10.24 -17.69
C CYS A 10 -3.88 9.33 -18.66
N VAL A 11 -2.57 9.28 -18.55
CA VAL A 11 -1.70 8.52 -19.45
C VAL A 11 -1.92 7.02 -19.33
N LYS A 12 -2.21 6.35 -20.45
CA LYS A 12 -2.27 4.89 -20.52
C LYS A 12 -0.87 4.31 -20.68
N LEU A 13 -0.55 3.29 -19.90
CA LEU A 13 0.77 2.67 -19.85
C LEU A 13 0.92 1.47 -20.81
N THR A 14 0.11 1.38 -21.86
CA THR A 14 0.23 0.33 -22.88
C THR A 14 1.65 0.18 -23.44
N PRO A 15 2.43 1.26 -23.70
CA PRO A 15 3.81 1.14 -24.16
C PRO A 15 4.76 0.47 -23.16
N LEU A 16 4.38 0.34 -21.91
CA LEU A 16 5.17 -0.36 -20.87
C LEU A 16 4.87 -1.85 -20.77
N CYS A 17 3.88 -2.35 -21.51
CA CYS A 17 3.57 -3.76 -21.59
C CYS A 17 4.56 -4.48 -22.54
N VAL A 18 5.81 -4.43 -22.18
CA VAL A 18 6.94 -5.03 -22.89
C VAL A 18 7.67 -5.99 -21.95
N THR A 19 8.40 -6.92 -22.55
CA THR A 19 9.29 -7.80 -21.80
C THR A 19 10.45 -7.00 -21.23
N SER A 20 10.66 -7.12 -19.93
CA SER A 20 11.73 -6.43 -19.21
C SER A 20 12.74 -7.43 -18.66
N HIS A 21 13.99 -7.08 -18.67
CA HIS A 21 15.04 -7.84 -18.00
C HIS A 21 15.28 -7.22 -16.63
N CYS A 22 15.03 -7.98 -15.57
CA CYS A 22 15.09 -7.48 -14.20
C CYS A 22 16.13 -8.21 -13.37
N THR A 23 16.84 -7.46 -12.55
CA THR A 23 17.77 -7.95 -11.53
C THR A 23 17.36 -7.38 -10.16
N ASN A 24 17.92 -7.93 -9.09
CA ASN A 24 17.68 -7.35 -7.77
C ASN A 24 18.21 -5.92 -7.72
N ALA A 25 17.39 -5.01 -7.20
CA ALA A 25 17.82 -3.64 -6.98
C ALA A 25 18.84 -3.58 -5.84
N THR A 26 19.84 -2.71 -5.99
CA THR A 26 20.88 -2.49 -4.99
C THR A 26 20.99 -1.00 -4.67
N ARG A 27 21.42 -0.69 -3.46
CA ARG A 27 21.81 0.66 -3.08
C ARG A 27 23.22 0.66 -2.51
N ASN A 28 23.90 1.78 -2.68
CA ASN A 28 25.20 2.00 -2.13
C ASN A 28 25.09 2.55 -0.70
N LYS A 29 25.68 1.86 0.26
CA LYS A 29 25.78 2.31 1.64
C LYS A 29 27.20 2.75 1.92
N THR A 30 27.36 4.01 2.29
CA THR A 30 28.67 4.56 2.69
C THR A 30 28.91 4.25 4.16
N CYS A 31 29.96 3.52 4.45
CA CYS A 31 30.39 3.22 5.81
C CYS A 31 31.37 4.30 6.27
N ASN A 32 30.92 5.21 7.13
CA ASN A 32 31.81 6.17 7.80
C ASN A 32 32.35 5.54 9.09
N GLY A 33 33.67 5.35 9.14
CA GLY A 33 34.36 4.78 10.28
C GLY A 33 34.50 5.72 11.49
N ASN A 34 33.38 6.20 12.05
CA ASN A 34 33.36 6.88 13.35
C ASN A 34 32.51 6.05 14.33
N SER A 35 33.13 5.07 14.95
CA SER A 35 32.54 4.42 16.12
C SER A 35 33.20 5.00 17.38
N THR A 36 32.47 5.87 18.04
CA THR A 36 32.70 6.17 19.46
C THR A 36 32.33 4.92 20.25
N SER A 37 33.33 4.27 20.80
CA SER A 37 33.18 3.20 21.77
C SER A 37 32.58 3.76 23.06
N ASN A 38 31.36 3.40 23.37
CA ASN A 38 30.86 3.45 24.75
C ASN A 38 30.85 2.02 25.31
N ASN A 39 31.85 1.77 26.17
CA ASN A 39 31.88 0.68 27.13
C ASN A 39 30.63 0.76 28.05
N SER A 40 29.87 -0.30 28.12
CA SER A 40 29.22 -0.69 29.36
C SER A 40 29.04 -2.19 29.39
N ASN A 41 29.74 -2.78 30.35
CA ASN A 41 29.66 -4.16 30.81
C ASN A 41 28.25 -4.53 31.23
N ALA A 42 27.74 -5.65 30.76
CA ALA A 42 26.89 -6.52 31.57
C ALA A 42 26.91 -7.95 30.98
N SER A 43 27.41 -8.84 31.79
CA SER A 43 27.39 -10.31 31.63
C SER A 43 25.96 -10.83 31.67
N THR A 44 25.60 -11.83 30.87
CA THR A 44 25.21 -13.19 31.29
C THR A 44 24.52 -13.98 30.19
N THR A 45 25.11 -15.14 29.91
CA THR A 45 24.59 -16.51 29.72
C THR A 45 23.61 -16.83 28.57
N THR A 46 24.16 -17.50 27.56
CA THR A 46 23.79 -18.73 26.83
C THR A 46 22.34 -19.05 26.46
N THR A 47 22.08 -19.18 25.15
CA THR A 47 21.89 -20.46 24.44
C THR A 47 21.82 -20.22 22.92
N PRO A 48 22.32 -21.15 22.05
CA PRO A 48 22.44 -20.91 20.63
C PRO A 48 21.22 -21.36 19.87
N THR A 49 20.61 -20.47 19.10
CA THR A 49 19.68 -20.84 18.05
C THR A 49 20.23 -20.33 16.72
N THR A 50 20.55 -21.28 15.87
CA THR A 50 21.09 -21.11 14.52
C THR A 50 20.08 -20.34 13.63
N THR A 51 20.45 -19.14 13.25
CA THR A 51 19.83 -18.42 12.13
C THR A 51 20.93 -18.12 11.08
N PRO A 52 20.63 -18.19 9.78
CA PRO A 52 21.64 -18.02 8.75
C PRO A 52 22.16 -16.58 8.74
N HIS A 53 23.46 -16.48 8.87
CA HIS A 53 24.24 -15.24 8.79
C HIS A 53 24.05 -14.54 7.44
N ASN A 54 23.38 -13.40 7.43
CA ASN A 54 23.61 -12.37 6.43
C ASN A 54 24.68 -11.43 6.98
N SER A 55 25.93 -11.74 6.64
CA SER A 55 27.11 -10.96 7.04
C SER A 55 27.29 -9.74 6.11
N ASN A 56 26.53 -8.66 6.38
CA ASN A 56 26.85 -7.33 5.86
C ASN A 56 27.43 -6.46 6.97
N THR A 57 28.52 -6.92 7.57
CA THR A 57 29.27 -6.13 8.55
C THR A 57 30.24 -5.22 7.81
N CYS A 58 30.09 -3.90 8.00
CA CYS A 58 31.08 -2.92 7.57
C CYS A 58 32.36 -3.12 8.37
N ASN A 59 33.34 -3.84 7.83
CA ASN A 59 34.72 -3.87 8.35
C ASN A 59 35.49 -2.71 7.74
N SER A 60 35.55 -1.56 8.42
CA SER A 60 36.42 -0.47 8.04
C SER A 60 37.68 -0.50 8.91
N THR A 61 38.80 -0.83 8.34
CA THR A 61 40.10 -0.46 8.85
C THR A 61 40.28 1.06 8.71
N ARG A 62 40.87 1.66 9.72
CA ARG A 62 41.07 3.11 9.89
C ARG A 62 41.26 3.87 8.56
N ASN A 63 40.43 4.89 8.33
CA ASN A 63 40.56 5.91 7.28
C ASN A 63 40.27 5.53 5.81
N SER A 64 39.44 4.54 5.53
CA SER A 64 38.92 4.35 4.18
C SER A 64 37.39 4.38 4.18
N THR A 65 36.81 5.23 3.35
CA THR A 65 35.39 5.22 3.06
C THR A 65 35.13 4.04 2.14
N SER A 66 34.56 2.95 2.66
CA SER A 66 34.16 1.81 1.83
C SER A 66 32.68 1.94 1.48
N THR A 67 32.38 1.76 0.21
CA THR A 67 31.00 1.71 -0.28
C THR A 67 30.62 0.25 -0.45
N ILE A 68 29.60 -0.19 0.29
CA ILE A 68 29.05 -1.54 0.19
C ILE A 68 27.73 -1.47 -0.57
N SER A 69 27.60 -2.34 -1.57
CA SER A 69 26.33 -2.49 -2.30
C SER A 69 25.42 -3.44 -1.53
N GLU A 70 24.27 -2.95 -1.11
CA GLU A 70 23.26 -3.68 -0.37
C GLU A 70 22.05 -3.96 -1.27
N THR A 71 21.59 -5.21 -1.33
CA THR A 71 20.39 -5.59 -2.07
C THR A 71 19.14 -5.08 -1.35
N ILE A 72 18.25 -4.47 -2.11
CA ILE A 72 16.95 -4.00 -1.61
C ILE A 72 15.94 -5.13 -1.77
N GLU A 73 15.43 -5.64 -0.66
CA GLU A 73 14.43 -6.71 -0.69
C GLU A 73 13.10 -6.22 -1.28
N GLY A 74 12.51 -7.02 -2.16
CA GLY A 74 11.19 -6.75 -2.75
C GLY A 74 11.19 -5.71 -3.87
N VAL A 75 12.34 -5.22 -4.30
CA VAL A 75 12.48 -4.26 -5.38
C VAL A 75 13.40 -4.81 -6.46
N LYS A 76 13.01 -4.69 -7.71
CA LYS A 76 13.82 -5.07 -8.86
C LYS A 76 14.16 -3.89 -9.74
N ASN A 77 15.36 -3.91 -10.30
CA ASN A 77 15.81 -2.98 -11.33
C ASN A 77 15.58 -3.62 -12.70
N CYS A 78 14.66 -3.05 -13.47
CA CYS A 78 14.24 -3.58 -14.75
C CYS A 78 14.72 -2.70 -15.89
N SER A 79 15.28 -3.31 -16.93
CA SER A 79 15.66 -2.68 -18.19
C SER A 79 14.70 -3.10 -19.28
N PHE A 80 14.26 -2.16 -20.08
CA PHE A 80 13.33 -2.41 -21.19
C PHE A 80 13.50 -1.36 -22.28
N ASN A 81 12.99 -1.70 -23.48
CA ASN A 81 12.97 -0.79 -24.61
C ASN A 81 11.65 -0.05 -24.66
N ILE A 82 11.70 1.26 -24.71
CA ILE A 82 10.53 2.11 -24.78
C ILE A 82 10.53 2.93 -26.07
N THR A 83 9.33 3.18 -26.60
CA THR A 83 9.13 4.06 -27.75
C THR A 83 9.50 5.49 -27.40
N THR A 84 10.19 6.17 -28.30
CA THR A 84 10.50 7.59 -28.15
C THR A 84 9.38 8.45 -28.75
N GLU A 85 9.59 9.76 -28.82
CA GLU A 85 8.69 10.68 -29.51
C GLU A 85 8.52 10.34 -30.97
N LEU A 86 9.53 9.70 -31.59
CA LEU A 86 9.46 9.12 -32.94
C LEU A 86 9.11 7.63 -32.80
N ARG A 87 8.00 7.23 -33.44
CA ARG A 87 7.46 5.86 -33.28
C ARG A 87 8.40 4.75 -33.78
N ASP A 88 9.29 5.05 -34.69
CA ASP A 88 10.28 4.13 -35.26
C ASP A 88 11.58 4.03 -34.45
N LYS A 89 11.72 4.86 -33.43
CA LYS A 89 12.89 4.86 -32.55
C LYS A 89 12.55 4.36 -31.16
N GLN A 90 13.35 3.42 -30.70
CA GLN A 90 13.29 2.90 -29.33
C GLN A 90 14.57 3.24 -28.59
N LYS A 91 14.45 3.45 -27.29
CA LYS A 91 15.57 3.62 -26.37
C LYS A 91 15.47 2.64 -25.24
N GLN A 92 16.62 2.19 -24.74
CA GLN A 92 16.69 1.39 -23.53
C GLN A 92 16.65 2.29 -22.31
N VAL A 93 15.80 1.94 -21.36
CA VAL A 93 15.61 2.65 -20.11
C VAL A 93 15.55 1.65 -18.96
N HIS A 94 15.76 2.13 -17.74
CA HIS A 94 15.59 1.33 -16.56
C HIS A 94 14.75 2.06 -15.51
N ALA A 95 14.04 1.25 -14.75
CA ALA A 95 13.19 1.71 -13.66
C ALA A 95 13.19 0.66 -12.54
N LEU A 96 12.91 1.10 -11.32
CA LEU A 96 12.68 0.22 -10.19
C LEU A 96 11.20 -0.11 -10.09
N PHE A 97 10.91 -1.39 -9.90
CA PHE A 97 9.56 -1.89 -9.66
C PHE A 97 9.52 -2.74 -8.38
N TYR A 98 8.42 -2.68 -7.67
CA TYR A 98 8.14 -3.61 -6.60
C TYR A 98 7.80 -4.99 -7.17
N ASN A 99 8.19 -6.04 -6.47
CA ASN A 99 7.89 -7.42 -6.89
C ASN A 99 6.39 -7.69 -7.05
N LEU A 100 5.53 -6.95 -6.34
CA LEU A 100 4.07 -7.04 -6.44
C LEU A 100 3.51 -6.53 -7.78
N ASP A 101 4.27 -5.72 -8.51
CA ASP A 101 3.83 -5.08 -9.75
C ASP A 101 4.32 -5.80 -11.01
N ILE A 102 5.15 -6.82 -10.86
CA ILE A 102 5.75 -7.56 -11.96
C ILE A 102 5.54 -9.06 -11.83
N VAL A 103 5.51 -9.74 -12.98
CA VAL A 103 5.32 -11.19 -13.07
C VAL A 103 6.48 -11.78 -13.86
N SER A 104 7.07 -12.87 -13.35
CA SER A 104 8.14 -13.59 -14.02
C SER A 104 7.61 -14.32 -15.26
N LEU A 105 8.34 -14.20 -16.37
CA LEU A 105 8.10 -14.94 -17.61
C LEU A 105 9.05 -16.13 -17.76
N GLY A 106 9.98 -16.32 -16.82
CA GLY A 106 11.01 -17.37 -16.86
C GLY A 106 12.37 -16.84 -17.34
N GLY A 107 13.35 -17.72 -17.45
CA GLY A 107 14.69 -17.41 -17.94
C GLY A 107 15.56 -16.65 -16.94
N GLY A 108 16.52 -17.30 -16.37
CA GLY A 108 17.49 -16.73 -15.45
C GLY A 108 17.55 -17.47 -14.10
N GLY A 109 18.65 -17.30 -13.39
CA GLY A 109 18.83 -17.81 -12.04
C GLY A 109 18.07 -17.00 -10.98
N ASN A 110 18.28 -17.31 -9.73
CA ASN A 110 17.56 -16.73 -8.58
C ASN A 110 17.57 -15.18 -8.49
N ASN A 111 18.46 -14.49 -9.19
CA ASN A 111 18.68 -13.04 -9.07
C ASN A 111 18.36 -12.24 -10.33
N SER A 112 18.12 -12.88 -11.46
CA SER A 112 17.80 -12.20 -12.72
C SER A 112 16.78 -13.00 -13.53
N GLY A 113 16.06 -12.35 -14.40
CA GLY A 113 15.07 -13.01 -15.26
C GLY A 113 14.30 -12.03 -16.13
N THR A 114 13.36 -12.58 -16.87
CA THR A 114 12.46 -11.86 -17.75
C THR A 114 11.13 -11.65 -17.06
N PHE A 115 10.64 -10.43 -17.06
CA PHE A 115 9.41 -10.02 -16.38
C PHE A 115 8.52 -9.17 -17.27
N ARG A 116 7.28 -9.03 -16.89
CA ARG A 116 6.34 -8.03 -17.42
C ARG A 116 5.58 -7.39 -16.28
N LEU A 117 4.95 -6.26 -16.54
CA LEU A 117 4.02 -5.68 -15.57
C LEU A 117 2.81 -6.61 -15.36
N ILE A 118 2.34 -6.65 -14.13
CA ILE A 118 1.12 -7.39 -13.79
C ILE A 118 -0.07 -6.81 -14.57
N HIS A 119 -1.04 -7.66 -14.91
CA HIS A 119 -2.25 -7.30 -15.67
C HIS A 119 -2.07 -6.75 -17.09
N CYS A 120 -0.85 -6.67 -17.62
CA CYS A 120 -0.61 -6.25 -19.00
C CYS A 120 -1.33 -7.08 -20.05
N ASN A 121 -1.54 -8.37 -19.78
CA ASN A 121 -2.22 -9.30 -20.70
C ASN A 121 -3.74 -9.33 -20.54
N THR A 122 -4.30 -8.65 -19.55
CA THR A 122 -5.72 -8.75 -19.20
C THR A 122 -6.45 -7.41 -19.19
N SER A 123 -5.74 -6.31 -18.96
CA SER A 123 -6.35 -4.99 -18.83
C SER A 123 -5.38 -3.88 -19.24
N THR A 124 -5.95 -2.70 -19.50
CA THR A 124 -5.15 -1.49 -19.73
C THR A 124 -4.79 -0.88 -18.38
N ILE A 125 -3.51 -0.63 -18.17
CA ILE A 125 -3.02 0.08 -16.99
C ILE A 125 -2.98 1.57 -17.32
N THR A 126 -3.60 2.38 -16.45
CA THR A 126 -3.60 3.83 -16.57
C THR A 126 -2.88 4.43 -15.37
N GLN A 127 -1.90 5.28 -15.63
CA GLN A 127 -1.24 6.04 -14.57
C GLN A 127 -2.21 7.06 -13.98
N ALA A 128 -2.22 7.20 -12.66
CA ALA A 128 -2.91 8.32 -12.03
C ALA A 128 -2.30 9.65 -12.50
N CYS A 129 -3.14 10.62 -12.83
CA CYS A 129 -2.64 11.92 -13.25
C CYS A 129 -1.81 12.56 -12.13
N PRO A 130 -0.53 12.93 -12.34
CA PRO A 130 0.33 13.44 -11.28
C PRO A 130 -0.13 14.76 -10.66
N LYS A 131 -0.98 15.51 -11.37
CA LYS A 131 -1.51 16.79 -10.91
C LYS A 131 -2.75 16.69 -10.04
N VAL A 132 -3.33 15.49 -9.91
CA VAL A 132 -4.53 15.22 -9.09
C VAL A 132 -4.10 14.53 -7.80
N SER A 133 -4.70 14.92 -6.70
CA SER A 133 -4.53 14.22 -5.43
C SER A 133 -5.59 13.15 -5.26
N PHE A 134 -5.22 12.05 -4.60
CA PHE A 134 -6.12 10.97 -4.22
C PHE A 134 -6.34 11.01 -2.72
N ASP A 135 -7.43 11.66 -2.33
CA ASP A 135 -7.88 11.65 -0.95
C ASP A 135 -9.35 11.20 -0.91
N PRO A 136 -9.72 10.34 0.05
CA PRO A 136 -11.13 10.05 0.26
C PRO A 136 -11.87 11.31 0.70
N ILE A 137 -12.72 11.85 -0.17
CA ILE A 137 -13.58 12.99 0.15
C ILE A 137 -15.01 12.50 0.40
N PRO A 138 -15.77 13.12 1.33
CA PRO A 138 -17.14 12.72 1.60
C PRO A 138 -18.01 12.82 0.36
N ILE A 139 -18.72 11.74 0.03
CA ILE A 139 -19.67 11.65 -1.07
C ILE A 139 -21.06 11.43 -0.49
N HIS A 140 -22.05 12.18 -0.98
CA HIS A 140 -23.44 12.02 -0.63
C HIS A 140 -24.18 11.31 -1.76
N TYR A 141 -24.98 10.30 -1.42
CA TYR A 141 -25.91 9.69 -2.35
C TYR A 141 -27.27 10.30 -2.16
N CYS A 142 -27.88 10.81 -3.23
CA CYS A 142 -29.17 11.47 -3.20
C CYS A 142 -30.20 10.71 -4.02
N ALA A 143 -31.45 10.73 -3.59
CA ALA A 143 -32.54 10.14 -4.32
C ALA A 143 -32.86 11.00 -5.57
N PRO A 144 -33.19 10.35 -6.71
CA PRO A 144 -33.72 11.06 -7.87
C PRO A 144 -35.10 11.64 -7.59
N ALA A 145 -35.57 12.54 -8.47
CA ALA A 145 -36.91 13.13 -8.36
C ALA A 145 -38.01 12.05 -8.33
N GLY A 146 -38.94 12.18 -7.41
CA GLY A 146 -39.99 11.20 -7.18
C GLY A 146 -39.66 10.06 -6.24
N TYR A 147 -38.40 10.01 -5.72
CA TYR A 147 -37.93 9.02 -4.75
C TYR A 147 -37.43 9.69 -3.48
N ALA A 148 -37.39 8.92 -2.42
CA ALA A 148 -36.86 9.36 -1.13
C ALA A 148 -36.07 8.24 -0.47
N ILE A 149 -35.14 8.60 0.42
CA ILE A 149 -34.37 7.69 1.20
C ILE A 149 -34.96 7.60 2.61
N LEU A 150 -35.22 6.40 3.08
CA LEU A 150 -35.63 6.15 4.45
C LEU A 150 -34.38 5.87 5.30
N LYS A 151 -34.23 6.63 6.36
CA LYS A 151 -33.11 6.51 7.31
C LYS A 151 -33.61 5.90 8.62
N CYS A 152 -32.98 4.80 9.02
CA CYS A 152 -33.21 4.22 10.34
C CYS A 152 -32.37 4.97 11.38
N ASN A 153 -33.04 5.57 12.37
CA ASN A 153 -32.41 6.34 13.44
C ASN A 153 -32.25 5.54 14.74
N ASN A 154 -32.56 4.25 14.71
CA ASN A 154 -32.39 3.40 15.87
C ASN A 154 -30.90 3.15 16.12
N LYS A 155 -30.39 3.59 17.27
CA LYS A 155 -28.98 3.51 17.64
C LYS A 155 -28.46 2.08 17.78
N THR A 156 -29.34 1.12 18.03
CA THR A 156 -29.01 -0.30 18.22
C THR A 156 -29.36 -1.18 17.03
N PHE A 157 -29.72 -0.57 15.90
CA PHE A 157 -30.13 -1.30 14.71
C PHE A 157 -28.98 -2.09 14.11
N ASN A 158 -29.12 -3.39 13.98
CA ASN A 158 -28.10 -4.31 13.47
C ASN A 158 -28.15 -4.54 11.95
N GLY A 159 -29.01 -3.83 11.23
CA GLY A 159 -29.17 -3.96 9.79
C GLY A 159 -30.28 -4.91 9.33
N THR A 160 -30.92 -5.65 10.23
CA THR A 160 -31.99 -6.61 9.94
C THR A 160 -33.21 -6.39 10.82
N GLY A 161 -34.39 -6.70 10.30
CA GLY A 161 -35.65 -6.56 11.03
C GLY A 161 -36.26 -5.16 10.95
N PRO A 162 -37.31 -4.89 11.76
CA PRO A 162 -38.02 -3.62 11.75
C PRO A 162 -37.20 -2.50 12.38
N CYS A 163 -37.31 -1.30 11.84
CA CYS A 163 -36.78 -0.09 12.42
C CYS A 163 -37.91 0.75 13.00
N ASN A 164 -37.82 1.13 14.28
CA ASN A 164 -38.88 1.84 14.99
C ASN A 164 -38.79 3.36 14.90
N ASN A 165 -37.65 3.90 14.48
CA ASN A 165 -37.44 5.34 14.35
C ASN A 165 -36.90 5.64 12.95
N VAL A 166 -37.77 6.02 12.05
CA VAL A 166 -37.45 6.23 10.64
C VAL A 166 -37.69 7.68 10.26
N SER A 167 -36.73 8.28 9.60
CA SER A 167 -36.86 9.59 8.96
C SER A 167 -36.70 9.49 7.45
N THR A 168 -37.26 10.46 6.73
CA THR A 168 -37.09 10.59 5.29
C THR A 168 -36.04 11.65 5.00
N VAL A 169 -35.06 11.31 4.17
CA VAL A 169 -34.00 12.23 3.76
C VAL A 169 -33.88 12.24 2.24
N GLN A 170 -33.43 13.36 1.68
CA GLN A 170 -33.14 13.49 0.24
C GLN A 170 -31.78 12.88 -0.10
N CYS A 171 -30.79 13.05 0.76
CA CYS A 171 -29.43 12.57 0.57
C CYS A 171 -28.91 11.89 1.85
N THR A 172 -27.94 11.02 1.69
CA THR A 172 -27.19 10.46 2.80
C THR A 172 -26.25 11.50 3.40
N HIS A 173 -25.71 11.21 4.60
CA HIS A 173 -24.56 11.94 5.11
C HIS A 173 -23.33 11.72 4.20
N GLY A 174 -22.26 12.50 4.35
CA GLY A 174 -21.04 12.33 3.60
C GLY A 174 -20.33 11.03 3.97
N ILE A 175 -20.11 10.17 3.00
CA ILE A 175 -19.43 8.88 3.16
C ILE A 175 -18.10 8.96 2.43
N LYS A 176 -16.99 8.79 3.15
CA LYS A 176 -15.66 8.73 2.55
C LYS A 176 -15.43 7.38 1.87
N PRO A 177 -15.05 7.33 0.57
CA PRO A 177 -14.82 6.08 -0.15
C PRO A 177 -13.46 5.47 0.22
N VAL A 178 -13.27 5.08 1.47
CA VAL A 178 -12.04 4.47 1.95
C VAL A 178 -12.02 3.00 1.55
N ILE A 179 -10.93 2.57 0.90
CA ILE A 179 -10.69 1.18 0.51
C ILE A 179 -9.73 0.56 1.51
N SER A 180 -10.14 -0.52 2.13
CA SER A 180 -9.33 -1.27 3.10
C SER A 180 -9.69 -2.74 3.10
N THR A 181 -8.91 -3.56 3.79
CA THR A 181 -9.22 -4.96 4.06
C THR A 181 -9.15 -5.22 5.56
N GLN A 182 -10.03 -6.06 6.07
CA GLN A 182 -10.11 -6.51 7.47
C GLN A 182 -10.49 -5.42 8.47
N LEU A 183 -9.89 -4.25 8.42
CA LEU A 183 -10.18 -3.12 9.29
C LEU A 183 -10.87 -2.01 8.50
N LEU A 184 -11.96 -1.47 9.04
CA LEU A 184 -12.66 -0.33 8.46
C LEU A 184 -12.10 0.96 9.07
N LEU A 185 -11.69 1.89 8.22
CA LEU A 185 -10.99 3.11 8.60
C LEU A 185 -11.82 4.36 8.28
N ASN A 186 -11.69 5.39 9.12
CA ASN A 186 -12.28 6.72 8.90
C ASN A 186 -13.79 6.73 8.66
N GLY A 187 -14.48 5.70 9.11
CA GLY A 187 -15.94 5.60 9.03
C GLY A 187 -16.64 6.28 10.21
N SER A 188 -17.94 6.11 10.27
CA SER A 188 -18.75 6.57 11.40
C SER A 188 -18.71 5.57 12.54
N LEU A 189 -18.78 6.05 13.78
CA LEU A 189 -18.87 5.24 14.97
C LEU A 189 -20.34 4.96 15.34
N ALA A 190 -20.58 3.85 16.03
CA ALA A 190 -21.88 3.59 16.64
C ALA A 190 -22.17 4.62 17.75
N GLU A 191 -23.37 5.14 17.81
CA GLU A 191 -23.73 6.19 18.77
C GLU A 191 -23.93 5.70 20.20
N GLY A 192 -24.17 4.42 20.38
CA GLY A 192 -24.39 3.81 21.71
C GLY A 192 -23.37 2.73 22.00
N GLU A 193 -23.84 1.49 21.96
CA GLU A 193 -23.01 0.30 22.17
C GLU A 193 -22.38 -0.20 20.87
N ILE A 194 -21.42 -1.09 20.97
CA ILE A 194 -20.88 -1.85 19.84
C ILE A 194 -22.03 -2.63 19.19
N ILE A 195 -22.08 -2.58 17.84
CA ILE A 195 -23.11 -3.27 17.07
C ILE A 195 -22.45 -4.35 16.22
N ILE A 196 -22.97 -5.56 16.31
CA ILE A 196 -22.56 -6.70 15.48
C ILE A 196 -23.56 -6.85 14.34
N LYS A 197 -23.04 -6.83 13.11
CA LYS A 197 -23.86 -6.91 11.89
C LYS A 197 -23.45 -8.11 11.06
N SER A 198 -24.40 -8.95 10.65
CA SER A 198 -24.19 -10.06 9.74
C SER A 198 -25.50 -10.42 9.08
N LYS A 199 -25.44 -11.02 7.90
CA LYS A 199 -26.62 -11.61 7.26
C LYS A 199 -27.15 -12.79 8.07
N ASN A 200 -26.26 -13.63 8.60
CA ASN A 200 -26.58 -14.73 9.49
C ASN A 200 -25.34 -15.09 10.32
N LEU A 201 -25.41 -14.92 11.64
CA LEU A 201 -24.29 -15.21 12.55
C LEU A 201 -23.95 -16.70 12.67
N GLU A 202 -24.89 -17.57 12.37
CA GLU A 202 -24.69 -19.02 12.41
C GLU A 202 -23.98 -19.57 11.17
N ASP A 203 -23.92 -18.79 10.11
CA ASP A 203 -23.32 -19.16 8.84
C ASP A 203 -21.90 -18.61 8.76
N ASN A 204 -20.91 -19.48 8.80
CA ASN A 204 -19.48 -19.14 8.74
C ASN A 204 -19.06 -18.47 7.42
N ASP A 205 -19.86 -18.59 6.35
CA ASP A 205 -19.59 -17.96 5.06
C ASP A 205 -20.01 -16.49 5.04
N LYS A 206 -20.75 -16.01 6.04
CA LYS A 206 -21.22 -14.63 6.10
C LYS A 206 -20.26 -13.74 6.88
N THR A 207 -19.91 -12.62 6.28
CA THR A 207 -19.04 -11.62 6.91
C THR A 207 -19.74 -11.01 8.12
N ILE A 208 -19.00 -10.94 9.21
CA ILE A 208 -19.42 -10.23 10.43
C ILE A 208 -18.76 -8.85 10.42
N ILE A 209 -19.56 -7.81 10.53
CA ILE A 209 -19.08 -6.44 10.68
C ILE A 209 -19.25 -6.04 12.14
N VAL A 210 -18.17 -5.64 12.75
CA VAL A 210 -18.14 -5.08 14.10
C VAL A 210 -18.08 -3.57 14.00
N HIS A 211 -19.17 -2.90 14.38
CA HIS A 211 -19.26 -1.45 14.36
C HIS A 211 -18.92 -0.92 15.75
N LEU A 212 -17.73 -0.35 15.88
CA LEU A 212 -17.21 0.15 17.15
C LEU A 212 -17.91 1.48 17.54
N ASN A 213 -18.02 1.70 18.83
CA ASN A 213 -18.52 2.96 19.41
C ASN A 213 -17.39 3.91 19.84
N LYS A 214 -16.15 3.43 19.84
CA LYS A 214 -14.94 4.22 20.06
C LYS A 214 -13.93 3.89 18.98
N SER A 215 -13.26 4.92 18.47
CA SER A 215 -12.20 4.74 17.49
C SER A 215 -10.91 4.20 18.12
N VAL A 216 -10.19 3.38 17.38
CA VAL A 216 -8.84 2.94 17.70
C VAL A 216 -7.88 3.56 16.71
N GLU A 217 -6.98 4.39 17.21
CA GLU A 217 -6.00 5.05 16.36
C GLU A 217 -4.99 4.05 15.81
N ILE A 218 -4.75 4.13 14.50
CA ILE A 218 -3.75 3.33 13.79
C ILE A 218 -2.85 4.27 13.00
N ASN A 219 -1.55 4.18 13.22
CA ASN A 219 -0.53 4.99 12.58
C ASN A 219 0.33 4.12 11.67
N CYS A 220 0.20 4.31 10.38
CA CYS A 220 0.94 3.56 9.37
C CYS A 220 2.04 4.41 8.75
N THR A 221 3.21 3.80 8.55
CA THR A 221 4.35 4.46 7.94
C THR A 221 5.06 3.56 6.94
N ARG A 222 5.58 4.16 5.89
CA ARG A 222 6.54 3.54 4.99
C ARG A 222 7.90 4.22 5.22
N PRO A 223 8.85 3.54 5.87
CA PRO A 223 10.12 4.15 6.28
C PRO A 223 11.09 4.41 5.13
N ASN A 224 10.94 3.73 3.98
CA ASN A 224 11.77 4.03 2.81
C ASN A 224 11.33 5.31 2.13
N ASN A 225 12.33 6.07 1.71
CA ASN A 225 12.15 7.27 0.91
C ASN A 225 12.52 6.99 -0.54
N ASN A 226 11.54 7.13 -1.44
CA ASN A 226 11.72 6.89 -2.86
C ASN A 226 11.89 8.21 -3.60
N THR A 227 12.76 8.23 -4.60
CA THR A 227 12.81 9.32 -5.57
C THR A 227 11.93 9.00 -6.76
N ARG A 228 11.31 10.03 -7.34
CA ARG A 228 10.48 9.88 -8.53
C ARG A 228 11.30 10.16 -9.78
N LYS A 229 11.32 9.21 -10.70
CA LYS A 229 11.96 9.34 -12.01
C LYS A 229 10.90 9.62 -13.07
N ARG A 230 11.17 10.61 -13.89
CA ARG A 230 10.34 10.98 -15.03
C ARG A 230 10.87 10.33 -16.30
N MET A 231 9.99 9.78 -17.14
CA MET A 231 10.35 9.08 -18.36
C MET A 231 9.31 9.40 -19.45
N SER A 232 9.78 9.90 -20.60
CA SER A 232 8.92 10.08 -21.75
C SER A 232 8.60 8.75 -22.43
N ILE A 233 7.34 8.49 -22.69
CA ILE A 233 6.84 7.28 -23.37
C ILE A 233 6.13 7.59 -24.69
N GLY A 234 6.25 8.81 -25.18
CA GLY A 234 5.66 9.29 -26.42
C GLY A 234 5.42 10.78 -26.38
N PRO A 235 4.93 11.42 -27.45
CA PRO A 235 4.65 12.85 -27.50
C PRO A 235 3.63 13.26 -26.43
N GLY A 236 4.05 14.19 -25.53
CA GLY A 236 3.22 14.68 -24.44
C GLY A 236 2.83 13.65 -23.38
N ARG A 237 3.47 12.46 -23.39
CA ARG A 237 3.17 11.35 -22.49
C ARG A 237 4.37 11.06 -21.61
N VAL A 238 4.17 11.19 -20.31
CA VAL A 238 5.20 10.99 -19.30
C VAL A 238 4.79 9.91 -18.33
N PHE A 239 5.66 8.94 -18.13
CA PHE A 239 5.58 7.93 -17.11
C PHE A 239 6.44 8.31 -15.90
N TYR A 240 5.90 8.16 -14.72
CA TYR A 240 6.62 8.35 -13.48
C TYR A 240 6.83 7.01 -12.78
N THR A 241 8.06 6.76 -12.41
CA THR A 241 8.47 5.53 -11.73
C THR A 241 9.39 5.83 -10.56
N THR A 242 9.78 4.81 -9.84
CA THR A 242 10.78 4.92 -8.78
C THR A 242 12.16 4.98 -9.42
N GLY A 243 12.92 6.02 -9.13
CA GLY A 243 14.31 6.19 -9.56
C GLY A 243 15.29 5.54 -8.59
N GLU A 244 15.18 5.88 -7.32
CA GLU A 244 16.04 5.38 -6.25
C GLU A 244 15.21 5.17 -4.98
N VAL A 245 15.65 4.23 -4.16
CA VAL A 245 15.15 4.03 -2.81
C VAL A 245 16.20 4.53 -1.83
N VAL A 246 15.86 5.58 -1.09
CA VAL A 246 16.77 6.24 -0.14
C VAL A 246 16.24 6.05 1.27
N GLY A 247 17.14 5.90 2.23
CA GLY A 247 16.79 5.80 3.65
C GLY A 247 16.58 4.37 4.13
N ASP A 248 15.65 4.21 5.06
CA ASP A 248 15.37 2.93 5.70
C ASP A 248 14.62 1.99 4.76
N ILE A 249 15.17 0.78 4.56
CA ILE A 249 14.59 -0.25 3.68
C ILE A 249 13.60 -1.18 4.38
N ARG A 250 13.24 -0.90 5.63
CA ARG A 250 12.22 -1.68 6.35
C ARG A 250 10.89 -1.63 5.62
N LYS A 251 10.12 -2.70 5.75
CA LYS A 251 8.77 -2.78 5.19
C LYS A 251 7.85 -1.77 5.87
N ALA A 252 6.83 -1.32 5.14
CA ALA A 252 5.77 -0.52 5.73
C ALA A 252 5.11 -1.28 6.89
N HIS A 253 4.75 -0.57 7.93
CA HIS A 253 4.14 -1.12 9.12
C HIS A 253 3.15 -0.14 9.73
N CYS A 254 2.29 -0.68 10.58
CA CYS A 254 1.33 0.12 11.33
C CYS A 254 1.49 -0.12 12.82
N ASN A 255 1.31 0.92 13.62
CA ASN A 255 1.36 0.88 15.07
C ASN A 255 -0.02 1.17 15.65
N ILE A 256 -0.41 0.37 16.62
CA ILE A 256 -1.66 0.50 17.38
C ILE A 256 -1.30 0.43 18.87
N SER A 257 -1.97 1.22 19.71
CA SER A 257 -1.85 1.08 21.16
C SER A 257 -2.35 -0.28 21.62
N LYS A 258 -1.47 -1.10 22.18
CA LYS A 258 -1.80 -2.43 22.69
C LYS A 258 -2.94 -2.39 23.73
N ALA A 259 -2.88 -1.44 24.64
CA ALA A 259 -3.89 -1.31 25.69
C ALA A 259 -5.28 -0.99 25.10
N ASN A 260 -5.35 -0.04 24.17
CA ASN A 260 -6.60 0.34 23.52
C ASN A 260 -7.17 -0.81 22.67
N TRP A 261 -6.30 -1.54 21.96
CA TRP A 261 -6.72 -2.68 21.15
C TRP A 261 -7.27 -3.83 22.00
N ILE A 262 -6.57 -4.21 23.07
CA ILE A 262 -7.03 -5.25 23.98
C ILE A 262 -8.36 -4.87 24.63
N GLN A 263 -8.51 -3.63 25.11
CA GLN A 263 -9.76 -3.16 25.68
C GLN A 263 -10.90 -3.25 24.67
N THR A 264 -10.66 -2.85 23.42
CA THR A 264 -11.65 -2.96 22.34
C THR A 264 -12.05 -4.41 22.09
N LEU A 265 -11.10 -5.33 22.02
CA LEU A 265 -11.38 -6.76 21.83
C LEU A 265 -12.20 -7.36 22.98
N LEU A 266 -11.91 -6.96 24.21
CA LEU A 266 -12.69 -7.39 25.39
C LEU A 266 -14.13 -6.90 25.30
N MET A 267 -14.35 -5.64 24.92
CA MET A 267 -15.70 -5.09 24.72
C MET A 267 -16.46 -5.80 23.59
N VAL A 268 -15.79 -6.16 22.51
CA VAL A 268 -16.40 -6.93 21.41
C VAL A 268 -16.74 -8.35 21.86
N LYS A 269 -15.89 -8.97 22.69
CA LYS A 269 -16.14 -10.31 23.23
C LYS A 269 -17.39 -10.37 24.12
N GLU A 270 -17.65 -9.31 24.86
CA GLU A 270 -18.84 -9.24 25.76
C GLU A 270 -20.15 -9.01 24.99
N LYS A 271 -20.07 -8.57 23.73
CA LYS A 271 -21.23 -8.30 22.87
C LYS A 271 -21.66 -9.51 22.06
#